data_b2a5e311bba326a1c6999ba40ebcc391
#
_entry.id   b2a5e311bba326a1c6999ba40ebcc391
#
_cell.length_a   1.000
_cell.length_b   1.000
_cell.length_c   1.000
_cell.angle_alpha   90.00
_cell.angle_beta   90.00
_cell.angle_gamma   90.00
#
_symmetry.space_group_name_H-M   'P 1'
#
loop_
_entity.id
_entity.type
_entity.pdbx_description
1 polymer ?
#
loop_
_entity_poly.entity_id
_entity_poly.type
_entity_poly.pdbx_seq_one_letter_code
_entity_poly.pdbx_strand_id
1 'polypeptide(L)'
;SYNRFVELESRVAVEMMLFLQLFCFGRCTGISFIDSTCIPVCHNKRITRNKVFRDYAERGKSTMGWYFGFKLHLICNERGELLNFMLTKANVDDRNTDVFNRLSDNVFGKLFADKGYISHGLFERLFNDGIEIVTGLKCNMKNKLMPLYDKILLRKRSVIETINDELKNVAQLVHSRHRSVFNFVMNVLSVLAAYSFFEK
;
A
#
# COMPACT_ATOMS: atom_id res chain seq x y z
N SER A 1 -23.99 4.57 -21.53
CA SER A 1 -24.06 5.72 -20.64
C SER A 1 -23.18 5.46 -19.40
N TYR A 2 -22.74 6.51 -18.70
CA TYR A 2 -21.95 6.41 -17.48
C TYR A 2 -22.63 5.54 -16.41
N ASN A 3 -23.93 5.70 -16.20
CA ASN A 3 -24.66 4.89 -15.23
C ASN A 3 -24.58 3.39 -15.54
N ARG A 4 -24.70 3.02 -16.81
CA ARG A 4 -24.58 1.63 -17.23
C ARG A 4 -23.17 1.08 -17.03
N PHE A 5 -22.13 1.90 -17.24
CA PHE A 5 -20.75 1.53 -16.93
C PHE A 5 -20.58 1.22 -15.44
N VAL A 6 -21.04 2.11 -14.55
CA VAL A 6 -20.97 1.92 -13.10
C VAL A 6 -21.74 0.69 -12.61
N GLU A 7 -22.89 0.37 -13.23
CA GLU A 7 -23.63 -0.86 -12.94
C GLU A 7 -22.87 -2.13 -13.35
N LEU A 8 -22.22 -2.10 -14.50
CA LEU A 8 -21.45 -3.23 -15.02
C LEU A 8 -20.13 -3.44 -14.26
N GLU A 9 -19.53 -2.35 -13.78
CA GLU A 9 -18.28 -2.38 -13.01
C GLU A 9 -18.36 -3.35 -11.83
N SER A 10 -19.51 -3.43 -11.17
CA SER A 10 -19.73 -4.35 -10.05
C SER A 10 -19.69 -5.84 -10.44
N ARG A 11 -19.95 -6.15 -11.68
CA ARG A 11 -20.03 -7.54 -12.16
C ARG A 11 -18.66 -8.12 -12.51
N VAL A 12 -17.66 -7.28 -12.71
CA VAL A 12 -16.31 -7.66 -13.15
C VAL A 12 -15.26 -7.55 -12.04
N ALA A 13 -15.68 -7.48 -10.77
CA ALA A 13 -14.75 -7.31 -9.66
C ALA A 13 -13.81 -8.51 -9.47
N VAL A 14 -14.32 -9.71 -9.63
CA VAL A 14 -13.52 -10.95 -9.51
C VAL A 14 -12.54 -11.04 -10.68
N GLU A 15 -13.00 -10.76 -11.88
CA GLU A 15 -12.18 -10.75 -13.10
C GLU A 15 -11.08 -9.69 -13.00
N MET A 16 -11.38 -8.51 -12.44
CA MET A 16 -10.39 -7.45 -12.20
C MET A 16 -9.33 -7.89 -11.19
N MET A 17 -9.72 -8.57 -10.11
CA MET A 17 -8.77 -9.13 -9.14
C MET A 17 -7.88 -10.19 -9.80
N LEU A 18 -8.45 -11.09 -10.57
CA LEU A 18 -7.68 -12.11 -11.32
C LEU A 18 -6.73 -11.46 -12.33
N PHE A 19 -7.20 -10.45 -13.05
CA PHE A 19 -6.37 -9.69 -13.97
C PHE A 19 -5.18 -9.04 -13.28
N LEU A 20 -5.40 -8.39 -12.13
CA LEU A 20 -4.32 -7.82 -11.31
C LEU A 20 -3.29 -8.87 -10.91
N GLN A 21 -3.75 -10.01 -10.36
CA GLN A 21 -2.86 -11.06 -9.87
C GLN A 21 -2.08 -11.76 -10.98
N LEU A 22 -2.71 -11.99 -12.14
CA LEU A 22 -2.10 -12.78 -13.21
C LEU A 22 -1.26 -11.96 -14.17
N PHE A 23 -1.61 -10.68 -14.39
CA PHE A 23 -1.02 -9.87 -15.48
C PHE A 23 -0.37 -8.56 -15.02
N CYS A 24 -0.82 -7.98 -13.89
CA CYS A 24 -0.35 -6.66 -13.47
C CYS A 24 0.74 -6.71 -12.41
N PHE A 25 0.83 -7.80 -11.64
CA PHE A 25 1.86 -7.94 -10.61
C PHE A 25 3.15 -8.51 -11.18
N GLY A 26 4.27 -7.93 -10.70
CA GLY A 26 5.61 -8.41 -10.98
C GLY A 26 5.98 -9.63 -10.16
N ARG A 27 7.25 -10.05 -10.28
CA ARG A 27 7.83 -11.14 -9.51
C ARG A 27 8.82 -10.62 -8.49
N CYS A 28 8.88 -11.23 -7.32
CA CYS A 28 9.90 -10.94 -6.33
C CYS A 28 11.29 -11.34 -6.89
N THR A 29 12.26 -10.45 -6.75
CA THR A 29 13.64 -10.62 -7.20
C THR A 29 14.62 -10.80 -6.05
N GLY A 30 14.10 -10.85 -4.80
CA GLY A 30 14.89 -10.85 -3.58
C GLY A 30 15.16 -9.44 -3.03
N ILE A 31 14.71 -8.38 -3.72
CA ILE A 31 14.75 -6.99 -3.27
C ILE A 31 13.35 -6.41 -3.41
N SER A 32 12.78 -5.99 -2.30
CA SER A 32 11.45 -5.42 -2.27
C SER A 32 11.38 -4.19 -1.37
N PHE A 33 10.44 -3.30 -1.68
CA PHE A 33 10.16 -2.09 -0.90
C PHE A 33 8.72 -2.14 -0.41
N ILE A 34 8.48 -1.75 0.83
CA ILE A 34 7.14 -1.64 1.42
C ILE A 34 6.87 -0.22 1.88
N ASP A 35 5.67 0.25 1.63
CA ASP A 35 5.16 1.51 2.17
C ASP A 35 3.63 1.47 2.30
N SER A 36 3.09 2.43 3.04
CA SER A 36 1.65 2.62 3.16
C SER A 36 1.25 4.05 2.80
N THR A 37 0.13 4.18 2.12
CA THR A 37 -0.39 5.48 1.74
C THR A 37 -1.83 5.69 2.19
N CYS A 38 -2.16 6.92 2.62
CA CYS A 38 -3.48 7.27 3.12
C CYS A 38 -4.45 7.55 1.97
N ILE A 39 -5.67 7.02 2.09
CA ILE A 39 -6.79 7.28 1.18
C ILE A 39 -7.93 7.90 1.98
N PRO A 40 -8.01 9.24 2.09
CA PRO A 40 -9.12 9.90 2.74
C PRO A 40 -10.38 9.79 1.88
N VAL A 41 -11.51 9.43 2.49
CA VAL A 41 -12.81 9.30 1.80
C VAL A 41 -13.69 10.53 1.92
N CYS A 42 -13.40 11.42 2.85
CA CYS A 42 -14.05 12.72 2.97
C CYS A 42 -13.21 13.69 3.80
N HIS A 43 -13.53 14.98 3.68
CA HIS A 43 -12.95 16.00 4.54
C HIS A 43 -13.37 15.80 6.01
N ASN A 44 -12.50 16.06 6.98
CA ASN A 44 -12.74 15.80 8.42
C ASN A 44 -14.02 16.42 8.96
N LYS A 45 -14.43 17.61 8.49
CA LYS A 45 -15.70 18.28 8.87
C LYS A 45 -16.94 17.52 8.41
N ARG A 46 -16.81 16.53 7.52
CA ARG A 46 -17.93 15.78 6.93
C ARG A 46 -18.06 14.36 7.48
N ILE A 47 -17.20 13.93 8.40
CA ILE A 47 -17.18 12.55 8.91
C ILE A 47 -18.56 12.14 9.46
N THR A 48 -19.17 12.97 10.29
CA THR A 48 -20.50 12.69 10.89
C THR A 48 -21.63 12.56 9.87
N ARG A 49 -21.49 13.23 8.71
CA ARG A 49 -22.45 13.20 7.62
C ARG A 49 -22.18 12.11 6.58
N ASN A 50 -21.00 11.46 6.65
CA ASN A 50 -20.63 10.41 5.71
C ASN A 50 -21.31 9.09 6.11
N LYS A 51 -22.44 8.79 5.44
CA LYS A 51 -23.18 7.55 5.67
C LYS A 51 -22.57 6.34 4.95
N VAL A 52 -21.90 6.57 3.81
CA VAL A 52 -21.39 5.50 2.92
C VAL A 52 -20.27 4.69 3.59
N PHE A 53 -19.34 5.38 4.24
CA PHE A 53 -18.14 4.75 4.80
C PHE A 53 -18.16 4.62 6.33
N ARG A 54 -19.29 4.93 6.98
CA ARG A 54 -19.41 4.99 8.45
C ARG A 54 -18.91 3.70 9.13
N ASP A 55 -19.27 2.55 8.60
CA ASP A 55 -18.99 1.24 9.21
C ASP A 55 -17.72 0.59 8.65
N TYR A 56 -17.15 1.16 7.58
CA TYR A 56 -16.04 0.59 6.85
C TYR A 56 -14.72 1.34 7.05
N ALA A 57 -14.78 2.67 7.15
CA ALA A 57 -13.60 3.52 7.33
C ALA A 57 -13.41 3.92 8.80
N GLU A 58 -12.19 4.29 9.14
CA GLU A 58 -11.82 4.75 10.47
C GLU A 58 -10.98 6.03 10.42
N ARG A 59 -10.81 6.69 11.58
CA ARG A 59 -9.88 7.80 11.70
C ARG A 59 -8.46 7.29 11.87
N GLY A 60 -7.56 7.78 11.04
CA GLY A 60 -6.12 7.54 11.13
C GLY A 60 -5.33 8.84 11.22
N LYS A 61 -4.07 8.73 11.58
CA LYS A 61 -3.14 9.85 11.65
C LYS A 61 -2.02 9.66 10.63
N SER A 62 -1.77 10.66 9.83
CA SER A 62 -0.64 10.74 8.89
C SER A 62 0.31 11.85 9.31
N THR A 63 1.42 12.01 8.60
CA THR A 63 2.33 13.16 8.75
C THR A 63 1.64 14.51 8.48
N MET A 64 0.60 14.51 7.63
CA MET A 64 -0.20 15.70 7.30
C MET A 64 -1.38 15.94 8.26
N GLY A 65 -1.56 15.10 9.29
CA GLY A 65 -2.61 15.24 10.29
C GLY A 65 -3.63 14.10 10.27
N TRP A 66 -4.78 14.34 10.90
CA TRP A 66 -5.87 13.37 10.99
C TRP A 66 -6.67 13.30 9.70
N TYR A 67 -7.05 12.09 9.31
CA TYR A 67 -7.95 11.82 8.18
C TYR A 67 -8.93 10.71 8.52
N PHE A 68 -10.02 10.61 7.74
CA PHE A 68 -10.99 9.52 7.83
C PHE A 68 -11.01 8.76 6.51
N GLY A 69 -10.73 7.47 6.56
CA GLY A 69 -10.63 6.67 5.34
C GLY A 69 -9.94 5.34 5.53
N PHE A 70 -9.11 5.02 4.56
CA PHE A 70 -8.37 3.76 4.46
C PHE A 70 -6.88 4.01 4.33
N LYS A 71 -6.12 2.94 4.50
CA LYS A 71 -4.69 2.89 4.24
C LYS A 71 -4.43 1.79 3.21
N LEU A 72 -3.74 2.15 2.15
CA LEU A 72 -3.28 1.21 1.13
C LEU A 72 -1.82 0.87 1.43
N HIS A 73 -1.57 -0.40 1.73
CA HIS A 73 -0.24 -0.95 1.89
C HIS A 73 0.19 -1.56 0.57
N LEU A 74 1.43 -1.32 0.16
CA LEU A 74 2.00 -1.77 -1.10
C LEU A 74 3.35 -2.41 -0.88
N ILE A 75 3.63 -3.46 -1.65
CA ILE A 75 4.99 -3.97 -1.84
C ILE A 75 5.30 -3.91 -3.33
N CYS A 76 6.49 -3.42 -3.67
CA CYS A 76 7.03 -3.43 -5.03
C CYS A 76 8.46 -3.98 -5.05
N ASN A 77 8.92 -4.42 -6.23
CA ASN A 77 10.31 -4.78 -6.46
C ASN A 77 11.16 -3.55 -6.85
N GLU A 78 12.45 -3.75 -7.08
CA GLU A 78 13.40 -2.70 -7.45
C GLU A 78 13.18 -2.10 -8.84
N ARG A 79 12.31 -2.71 -9.65
CA ARG A 79 11.89 -2.24 -10.98
C ARG A 79 10.62 -1.39 -10.93
N GLY A 80 10.02 -1.21 -9.74
CA GLY A 80 8.76 -0.50 -9.57
C GLY A 80 7.51 -1.34 -9.91
N GLU A 81 7.65 -2.65 -10.10
CA GLU A 81 6.50 -3.53 -10.32
C GLU A 81 5.84 -3.84 -8.98
N LEU A 82 4.52 -3.70 -8.90
CA LEU A 82 3.75 -4.09 -7.71
C LEU A 82 3.80 -5.60 -7.53
N LEU A 83 4.09 -6.06 -6.32
CA LEU A 83 4.09 -7.47 -5.95
C LEU A 83 2.81 -7.86 -5.23
N ASN A 84 2.35 -7.01 -4.35
CA ASN A 84 1.13 -7.23 -3.57
C ASN A 84 0.58 -5.92 -3.02
N PHE A 85 -0.69 -5.93 -2.62
CA PHE A 85 -1.33 -4.80 -1.94
C PHE A 85 -2.32 -5.27 -0.88
N MET A 86 -2.61 -4.39 0.07
CA MET A 86 -3.67 -4.59 1.05
C MET A 86 -4.33 -3.28 1.43
N LEU A 87 -5.66 -3.27 1.44
CA LEU A 87 -6.45 -2.14 1.91
C LEU A 87 -6.91 -2.39 3.34
N THR A 88 -6.60 -1.47 4.25
CA THR A 88 -7.01 -1.54 5.65
C THR A 88 -7.75 -0.27 6.08
N LYS A 89 -8.42 -0.33 7.23
CA LYS A 89 -8.94 0.88 7.89
C LYS A 89 -7.76 1.79 8.28
N ALA A 90 -7.98 3.10 8.29
CA ALA A 90 -6.92 4.09 8.53
C ALA A 90 -6.21 3.98 9.89
N ASN A 91 -6.86 3.38 10.90
CA ASN A 91 -6.33 3.19 12.25
C ASN A 91 -5.43 1.96 12.41
N VAL A 92 -5.34 1.10 11.40
CA VAL A 92 -4.49 -0.10 11.47
C VAL A 92 -3.02 0.31 11.46
N ASP A 93 -2.25 -0.23 12.40
CA ASP A 93 -0.80 0.02 12.49
C ASP A 93 -0.07 -0.65 11.33
N ASP A 94 0.93 0.03 10.77
CA ASP A 94 1.76 -0.50 9.68
C ASP A 94 2.57 -1.74 10.09
N ARG A 95 2.74 -1.96 11.40
CA ARG A 95 3.41 -3.14 11.97
C ARG A 95 2.46 -4.30 12.29
N ASN A 96 1.19 -4.17 11.89
CA ASN A 96 0.20 -5.23 12.15
C ASN A 96 0.63 -6.53 11.46
N THR A 97 0.69 -7.59 12.24
CA THR A 97 1.20 -8.90 11.82
C THR A 97 0.34 -9.53 10.72
N ASP A 98 -0.99 -9.37 10.78
CA ASP A 98 -1.90 -9.93 9.78
C ASP A 98 -1.76 -9.22 8.43
N VAL A 99 -1.47 -7.90 8.46
CA VAL A 99 -1.16 -7.12 7.26
C VAL A 99 0.11 -7.65 6.61
N PHE A 100 1.18 -7.83 7.40
CA PHE A 100 2.44 -8.35 6.88
C PHE A 100 2.31 -9.77 6.31
N ASN A 101 1.63 -10.67 7.01
CA ASN A 101 1.46 -12.05 6.56
C ASN A 101 0.84 -12.14 5.16
N ARG A 102 -0.17 -11.29 4.91
CA ARG A 102 -0.85 -11.29 3.61
C ARG A 102 -0.05 -10.54 2.54
N LEU A 103 0.66 -9.47 2.92
CA LEU A 103 1.46 -8.70 1.98
C LEU A 103 2.74 -9.42 1.56
N SER A 104 3.38 -10.16 2.48
CA SER A 104 4.64 -10.85 2.23
C SER A 104 4.47 -12.21 1.56
N ASP A 105 3.24 -12.59 1.21
CA ASP A 105 2.99 -13.81 0.44
C ASP A 105 3.78 -13.75 -0.88
N ASN A 106 4.58 -14.79 -1.16
CA ASN A 106 5.51 -14.88 -2.30
C ASN A 106 6.64 -13.81 -2.32
N VAL A 107 6.94 -13.15 -1.19
CA VAL A 107 8.09 -12.26 -1.03
C VAL A 107 9.20 -13.00 -0.30
N PHE A 108 10.44 -12.81 -0.73
CA PHE A 108 11.65 -13.38 -0.10
C PHE A 108 12.83 -12.41 -0.20
N GLY A 109 13.87 -12.67 0.57
CA GLY A 109 15.10 -11.88 0.56
C GLY A 109 14.99 -10.60 1.38
N LYS A 110 15.39 -9.45 0.86
CA LYS A 110 15.45 -8.19 1.59
C LYS A 110 14.21 -7.32 1.32
N LEU A 111 13.56 -6.90 2.41
CA LEU A 111 12.42 -6.01 2.40
C LEU A 111 12.80 -4.65 3.02
N PHE A 112 12.89 -3.61 2.20
CA PHE A 112 13.25 -2.26 2.64
C PHE A 112 11.99 -1.49 3.06
N ALA A 113 12.02 -0.97 4.29
CA ALA A 113 10.87 -0.29 4.89
C ALA A 113 11.26 1.03 5.57
N ASP A 114 10.28 1.88 5.85
CA ASP A 114 10.51 3.08 6.66
C ASP A 114 10.75 2.73 8.14
N LYS A 115 11.33 3.67 8.88
CA LYS A 115 11.60 3.56 10.33
C LYS A 115 10.34 3.28 11.16
N GLY A 116 9.16 3.57 10.63
CA GLY A 116 7.87 3.24 11.23
C GLY A 116 7.63 1.74 11.40
N TYR A 117 8.21 0.92 10.55
CA TYR A 117 8.06 -0.55 10.57
C TYR A 117 8.94 -1.27 11.58
N ILE A 118 9.76 -0.57 12.37
CA ILE A 118 10.65 -1.18 13.35
C ILE A 118 9.84 -1.81 14.49
N SER A 119 9.86 -3.15 14.57
CA SER A 119 9.31 -3.97 15.64
C SER A 119 10.13 -5.24 15.78
N HIS A 120 10.54 -5.59 17.01
CA HIS A 120 11.36 -6.78 17.26
C HIS A 120 10.63 -8.07 16.86
N GLY A 121 9.38 -8.22 17.31
CA GLY A 121 8.61 -9.43 16.99
C GLY A 121 8.31 -9.59 15.49
N LEU A 122 8.13 -8.48 14.76
CA LEU A 122 7.96 -8.51 13.30
C LEU A 122 9.25 -8.94 12.60
N PHE A 123 10.42 -8.44 13.08
CA PHE A 123 11.72 -8.80 12.53
C PHE A 123 12.00 -10.30 12.66
N GLU A 124 11.86 -10.87 13.87
CA GLU A 124 12.12 -12.30 14.12
C GLU A 124 11.22 -13.20 13.26
N ARG A 125 9.96 -12.84 13.17
CA ARG A 125 8.99 -13.60 12.37
C ARG A 125 9.34 -13.59 10.89
N LEU A 126 9.52 -12.42 10.30
CA LEU A 126 9.85 -12.30 8.88
C LEU A 126 11.18 -12.97 8.55
N PHE A 127 12.14 -12.93 9.46
CA PHE A 127 13.42 -13.62 9.31
C PHE A 127 13.24 -15.14 9.23
N ASN A 128 12.35 -15.71 10.04
CA ASN A 128 12.01 -17.13 9.98
C ASN A 128 11.31 -17.50 8.67
N ASP A 129 10.57 -16.58 8.06
CA ASP A 129 9.91 -16.72 6.76
C ASP A 129 10.85 -16.42 5.58
N GLY A 130 12.16 -16.23 5.84
CA GLY A 130 13.16 -15.95 4.80
C GLY A 130 13.19 -14.51 4.30
N ILE A 131 12.62 -13.56 5.06
CA ILE A 131 12.56 -12.13 4.74
C ILE A 131 13.38 -11.33 5.75
N GLU A 132 14.46 -10.71 5.29
CA GLU A 132 15.24 -9.76 6.07
C GLU A 132 14.67 -8.34 5.91
N ILE A 133 14.03 -7.80 6.97
CA ILE A 133 13.56 -6.41 6.93
C ILE A 133 14.71 -5.45 7.21
N VAL A 134 14.92 -4.51 6.31
CA VAL A 134 15.98 -3.48 6.40
C VAL A 134 15.35 -2.10 6.52
N THR A 135 15.66 -1.39 7.61
CA THR A 135 15.14 -0.05 7.89
C THR A 135 16.25 0.92 8.26
N GLY A 136 16.02 2.21 8.10
CA GLY A 136 16.88 3.24 8.67
C GLY A 136 16.85 3.23 10.20
N LEU A 137 17.95 3.60 10.83
CA LEU A 137 18.03 3.69 12.30
C LEU A 137 17.23 4.90 12.82
N LYS A 138 16.54 4.73 13.94
CA LYS A 138 15.96 5.84 14.72
C LYS A 138 17.07 6.56 15.50
N CYS A 139 16.90 7.86 15.78
CA CYS A 139 17.89 8.67 16.47
C CYS A 139 18.31 8.11 17.85
N ASN A 140 17.41 7.37 18.52
CA ASN A 140 17.63 6.77 19.84
C ASN A 140 18.10 5.32 19.77
N MET A 141 18.41 4.77 18.60
CA MET A 141 18.94 3.42 18.44
C MET A 141 20.48 3.44 18.40
N LYS A 142 21.10 2.39 18.95
CA LYS A 142 22.55 2.20 18.83
C LYS A 142 22.94 2.09 17.35
N ASN A 143 24.03 2.75 16.98
CA ASN A 143 24.57 2.65 15.63
C ASN A 143 24.90 1.19 15.31
N LYS A 144 24.31 0.67 14.24
CA LYS A 144 24.63 -0.64 13.69
C LYS A 144 25.32 -0.43 12.33
N LEU A 145 26.45 -1.09 12.15
CA LEU A 145 27.11 -1.11 10.84
C LEU A 145 26.18 -1.76 9.83
N MET A 146 25.79 -0.98 8.83
CA MET A 146 24.96 -1.43 7.73
C MET A 146 25.83 -1.57 6.49
N PRO A 147 25.76 -2.67 5.75
CA PRO A 147 26.45 -2.83 4.47
C PRO A 147 26.18 -1.65 3.52
N LEU A 148 27.16 -1.23 2.77
CA LEU A 148 27.04 -0.11 1.82
C LEU A 148 25.92 -0.38 0.81
N TYR A 149 25.78 -1.61 0.37
CA TYR A 149 24.72 -2.05 -0.54
C TYR A 149 23.32 -1.77 0.04
N ASP A 150 23.09 -2.12 1.30
CA ASP A 150 21.81 -1.89 1.97
C ASP A 150 21.52 -0.40 2.15
N LYS A 151 22.54 0.42 2.38
CA LYS A 151 22.39 1.89 2.42
C LYS A 151 21.97 2.47 1.07
N ILE A 152 22.50 1.94 -0.02
CA ILE A 152 22.13 2.35 -1.38
C ILE A 152 20.68 1.96 -1.67
N LEU A 153 20.28 0.73 -1.34
CA LEU A 153 18.92 0.25 -1.55
C LEU A 153 17.90 0.98 -0.66
N LEU A 154 18.25 1.32 0.57
CA LEU A 154 17.39 2.18 1.40
C LEU A 154 17.12 3.55 0.77
N ARG A 155 18.07 4.13 0.03
CA ARG A 155 17.85 5.36 -0.73
C ARG A 155 16.95 5.11 -1.94
N LYS A 156 17.08 3.96 -2.61
CA LYS A 156 16.20 3.55 -3.71
C LYS A 156 14.75 3.32 -3.27
N ARG A 157 14.45 3.28 -1.99
CA ARG A 157 13.06 3.23 -1.47
C ARG A 157 12.18 4.39 -2.00
N SER A 158 12.78 5.48 -2.47
CA SER A 158 12.05 6.52 -3.20
C SER A 158 11.20 6.00 -4.36
N VAL A 159 11.50 4.82 -4.92
CA VAL A 159 10.68 4.17 -5.96
C VAL A 159 9.25 3.96 -5.46
N ILE A 160 9.05 3.43 -4.24
CA ILE A 160 7.68 3.20 -3.73
C ILE A 160 6.98 4.52 -3.37
N GLU A 161 7.73 5.57 -3.02
CA GLU A 161 7.19 6.91 -2.83
C GLU A 161 6.68 7.49 -4.16
N THR A 162 7.43 7.31 -5.25
CA THR A 162 7.01 7.67 -6.61
C THR A 162 5.75 6.90 -7.01
N ILE A 163 5.68 5.59 -6.77
CA ILE A 163 4.49 4.78 -7.02
C ILE A 163 3.27 5.37 -6.28
N ASN A 164 3.42 5.66 -5.00
CA ASN A 164 2.34 6.26 -4.21
C ASN A 164 1.87 7.60 -4.75
N ASP A 165 2.80 8.43 -5.27
CA ASP A 165 2.47 9.70 -5.89
C ASP A 165 1.74 9.52 -7.23
N GLU A 166 2.20 8.64 -8.08
CA GLU A 166 1.58 8.30 -9.36
C GLU A 166 0.17 7.74 -9.17
N LEU A 167 -0.03 6.82 -8.23
CA LEU A 167 -1.35 6.30 -7.90
C LEU A 167 -2.32 7.41 -7.47
N LYS A 168 -1.85 8.37 -6.65
CA LYS A 168 -2.70 9.47 -6.16
C LYS A 168 -2.98 10.53 -7.20
N ASN A 169 -1.95 10.99 -7.90
CA ASN A 169 -2.01 12.20 -8.71
C ASN A 169 -2.24 11.89 -10.20
N VAL A 170 -1.64 10.84 -10.74
CA VAL A 170 -1.82 10.44 -12.14
C VAL A 170 -3.06 9.55 -12.27
N ALA A 171 -3.14 8.46 -11.52
CA ALA A 171 -4.26 7.51 -11.58
C ALA A 171 -5.48 7.92 -10.71
N GLN A 172 -5.45 9.10 -10.06
CA GLN A 172 -6.58 9.72 -9.37
C GLN A 172 -7.16 8.90 -8.19
N LEU A 173 -6.33 8.15 -7.48
CA LEU A 173 -6.76 7.30 -6.36
C LEU A 173 -7.58 8.04 -5.29
N VAL A 174 -7.22 9.29 -5.00
CA VAL A 174 -7.81 10.08 -3.89
C VAL A 174 -8.75 11.18 -4.36
N HIS A 175 -8.88 11.43 -5.66
CA HIS A 175 -9.62 12.57 -6.21
C HIS A 175 -11.07 12.29 -6.56
N SER A 176 -11.52 11.03 -6.42
CA SER A 176 -12.89 10.63 -6.73
C SER A 176 -13.79 10.61 -5.49
N ARG A 177 -15.07 11.01 -5.69
CA ARG A 177 -16.10 10.93 -4.66
C ARG A 177 -16.96 9.69 -4.89
N HIS A 178 -16.75 8.68 -4.08
CA HIS A 178 -17.51 7.44 -4.19
C HIS A 178 -18.82 7.51 -3.41
N ARG A 179 -19.91 7.04 -4.04
CA ARG A 179 -21.25 6.92 -3.43
C ARG A 179 -21.53 5.51 -2.91
N SER A 180 -20.64 4.57 -3.13
CA SER A 180 -20.69 3.23 -2.56
C SER A 180 -19.28 2.74 -2.21
N VAL A 181 -19.19 1.86 -1.22
CA VAL A 181 -17.92 1.21 -0.82
C VAL A 181 -17.43 0.33 -1.96
N PHE A 182 -18.34 -0.33 -2.66
CA PHE A 182 -17.98 -1.20 -3.76
C PHE A 182 -17.28 -0.42 -4.91
N ASN A 183 -17.86 0.70 -5.35
CA ASN A 183 -17.24 1.54 -6.39
C ASN A 183 -15.89 2.14 -5.93
N PHE A 184 -15.73 2.38 -4.64
CA PHE A 184 -14.43 2.76 -4.08
C PHE A 184 -13.40 1.63 -4.24
N VAL A 185 -13.75 0.40 -3.89
CA VAL A 185 -12.87 -0.76 -4.06
C VAL A 185 -12.53 -0.97 -5.53
N MET A 186 -13.52 -0.90 -6.43
CA MET A 186 -13.29 -0.99 -7.89
C MET A 186 -12.36 0.09 -8.40
N ASN A 187 -12.48 1.33 -7.92
CA ASN A 187 -11.55 2.40 -8.25
C ASN A 187 -10.12 2.06 -7.79
N VAL A 188 -9.93 1.53 -6.58
CA VAL A 188 -8.62 1.10 -6.10
C VAL A 188 -8.03 0.03 -7.02
N LEU A 189 -8.81 -1.01 -7.37
CA LEU A 189 -8.36 -2.07 -8.29
C LEU A 189 -8.00 -1.53 -9.67
N SER A 190 -8.85 -0.65 -10.21
CA SER A 190 -8.62 -0.04 -11.54
C SER A 190 -7.37 0.85 -11.55
N VAL A 191 -7.11 1.59 -10.48
CA VAL A 191 -5.92 2.42 -10.32
C VAL A 191 -4.65 1.55 -10.26
N LEU A 192 -4.68 0.44 -9.52
CA LEU A 192 -3.55 -0.49 -9.46
C LEU A 192 -3.30 -1.16 -10.82
N ALA A 193 -4.36 -1.52 -11.54
CA ALA A 193 -4.25 -2.05 -12.89
C ALA A 193 -3.68 -0.99 -13.86
N ALA A 194 -4.18 0.24 -13.84
CA ALA A 194 -3.69 1.33 -14.66
C ALA A 194 -2.19 1.60 -14.44
N TYR A 195 -1.74 1.57 -13.18
CA TYR A 195 -0.34 1.73 -12.83
C TYR A 195 0.58 0.70 -13.53
N SER A 196 0.10 -0.53 -13.73
CA SER A 196 0.92 -1.57 -14.39
C SER A 196 1.30 -1.24 -15.84
N PHE A 197 0.58 -0.32 -16.47
CA PHE A 197 0.82 0.16 -17.84
C PHE A 197 1.65 1.45 -17.90
N PHE A 198 2.04 2.03 -16.75
CA PHE A 198 2.92 3.20 -16.75
C PHE A 198 4.35 2.80 -17.11
N GLU A 199 5.09 3.69 -17.74
CA GLU A 199 6.51 3.53 -17.96
C GLU A 199 7.24 3.50 -16.60
N LYS A 200 8.21 2.59 -16.45
CA LYS A 200 8.92 2.34 -15.19
C LYS A 200 10.41 2.56 -15.33
#